data_3ffa11e0927b555b019f010ec53597be
#
_entry.id   3ffa11e0927b555b019f010ec53597be
#
_cell.length_a   1.000
_cell.length_b   1.000
_cell.length_c   1.000
_cell.angle_alpha   90.00
_cell.angle_beta   90.00
_cell.angle_gamma   90.00
#
_symmetry.space_group_name_H-M   'P 1'
#
loop_
_entity.id
_entity.type
_entity.pdbx_description
1 polymer ?
#
loop_
_entity_poly.entity_id
_entity_poly.type
_entity_poly.pdbx_seq_one_letter_code
_entity_poly.pdbx_strand_id
1 'polypeptide(L)'
;TLNAANKISWDGTGTGASQWAISSYFARVSYNYDSKYMLTMNMRADGSSKLHPDHRWGIFPSFSAAWRISSEKFMKDITWIDDLKLRGGWGQTGNQSGIGDYSYLQRYNINRIPWFEEGNDHAVPGISQANLRTSDLKWETTSQTNIGLDLTVLNNRLTFSMDYYYKKTTDMLMNVSLPAGAAATTSITRNEGEMTNKGFEFAINSHNLTGEFSWDTDFNISFNKNKLTKLSLQKIYTAASSAEVVKENIVRNEPGR
;
A
#
# COMPACT_ATOMS: atom_id res chain seq x y z
N THR A 1 21.04 26.01 17.05
CA THR A 1 20.01 25.85 15.95
C THR A 1 19.36 27.21 15.70
N LEU A 2 18.97 27.53 14.46
CA LEU A 2 18.33 28.79 14.07
C LEU A 2 17.03 29.07 14.85
N ASN A 3 16.34 28.04 15.32
CA ASN A 3 15.15 28.14 16.16
C ASN A 3 15.43 28.68 17.58
N ALA A 4 16.68 28.71 18.00
CA ALA A 4 17.10 29.27 19.29
C ALA A 4 17.61 30.73 19.18
N ALA A 5 17.54 31.32 17.95
CA ALA A 5 17.97 32.69 17.75
C ALA A 5 16.99 33.70 18.40
N ASN A 6 17.51 34.63 19.17
CA ASN A 6 16.74 35.59 19.96
C ASN A 6 16.09 36.70 19.09
N LYS A 7 16.33 36.69 17.79
CA LYS A 7 15.80 37.66 16.84
C LYS A 7 15.35 36.91 15.56
N ILE A 8 14.09 36.60 15.48
CA ILE A 8 13.49 36.05 14.28
C ILE A 8 13.26 37.21 13.30
N SER A 9 14.05 37.27 12.23
CA SER A 9 13.70 38.16 11.11
C SER A 9 12.51 37.54 10.36
N TRP A 10 11.64 38.39 9.82
CA TRP A 10 10.47 37.99 9.03
C TRP A 10 10.81 37.20 7.75
N ASP A 11 12.10 37.07 7.42
CA ASP A 11 12.65 36.43 6.23
C ASP A 11 12.79 34.90 6.36
N GLY A 12 11.99 34.26 7.21
CA GLY A 12 11.78 32.81 7.14
C GLY A 12 12.99 31.94 7.56
N THR A 13 13.85 32.44 8.44
CA THR A 13 14.90 31.61 9.03
C THR A 13 14.33 30.70 10.08
N GLY A 14 13.99 29.48 9.71
CA GLY A 14 13.53 28.43 10.61
C GLY A 14 14.16 27.09 10.24
N THR A 15 14.54 26.30 11.23
CA THR A 15 14.91 24.90 11.03
C THR A 15 13.76 24.02 11.47
N GLY A 16 13.29 23.15 10.58
CA GLY A 16 12.29 22.12 10.89
C GLY A 16 12.96 20.77 11.07
N ALA A 17 12.56 20.02 12.10
CA ALA A 17 12.92 18.63 12.26
C ALA A 17 11.65 17.78 12.25
N SER A 18 11.66 16.68 11.50
CA SER A 18 10.59 15.70 11.46
C SER A 18 11.12 14.35 11.91
N GLN A 19 10.36 13.66 12.73
CA GLN A 19 10.72 12.38 13.30
C GLN A 19 9.51 11.45 13.28
N TRP A 20 9.73 10.21 12.83
CA TRP A 20 8.73 9.16 12.91
C TRP A 20 9.39 7.83 13.29
N ALA A 21 8.61 6.94 13.87
CA ALA A 21 9.07 5.62 14.29
C ALA A 21 8.01 4.57 14.03
N ILE A 22 8.46 3.34 13.74
CA ILE A 22 7.64 2.14 13.71
C ILE A 22 8.20 1.15 14.73
N SER A 23 7.31 0.55 15.52
CA SER A 23 7.60 -0.60 16.35
C SER A 23 6.85 -1.81 15.79
N SER A 24 7.56 -2.92 15.57
CA SER A 24 7.00 -4.11 14.93
C SER A 24 7.28 -5.35 15.76
N TYR A 25 6.24 -6.17 15.96
CA TYR A 25 6.34 -7.50 16.53
C TYR A 25 5.85 -8.50 15.49
N PHE A 26 6.57 -9.60 15.32
CA PHE A 26 6.17 -10.63 14.37
C PHE A 26 6.40 -12.03 14.96
N ALA A 27 5.54 -12.95 14.54
CA ALA A 27 5.67 -14.36 14.81
C ALA A 27 5.43 -15.15 13.53
N ARG A 28 6.19 -16.24 13.35
CA ARG A 28 6.03 -17.14 12.21
C ARG A 28 6.08 -18.57 12.70
N VAL A 29 5.14 -19.39 12.21
CA VAL A 29 5.11 -20.84 12.39
C VAL A 29 5.08 -21.48 11.01
N SER A 30 5.99 -22.41 10.76
CA SER A 30 6.04 -23.19 9.52
C SER A 30 6.01 -24.67 9.88
N TYR A 31 5.14 -25.41 9.20
CA TYR A 31 4.98 -26.84 9.36
C TYR A 31 5.10 -27.51 8.00
N ASN A 32 5.91 -28.57 7.95
CA ASN A 32 6.11 -29.39 6.77
C ASN A 32 5.95 -30.84 7.17
N TYR A 33 5.01 -31.52 6.55
CA TYR A 33 4.78 -32.93 6.76
C TYR A 33 5.10 -33.73 5.48
N ASP A 34 6.11 -34.60 5.57
CA ASP A 34 6.56 -35.51 4.51
C ASP A 34 6.83 -34.81 3.16
N SER A 35 7.20 -33.53 3.19
CA SER A 35 7.32 -32.69 1.98
C SER A 35 6.08 -32.66 1.08
N LYS A 36 4.94 -33.15 1.56
CA LYS A 36 3.63 -33.20 0.89
C LYS A 36 2.75 -32.03 1.28
N TYR A 37 2.65 -31.79 2.57
CA TYR A 37 1.78 -30.74 3.12
C TYR A 37 2.64 -29.70 3.80
N MET A 38 2.59 -28.50 3.29
CA MET A 38 3.34 -27.36 3.82
C MET A 38 2.34 -26.31 4.28
N LEU A 39 2.50 -25.82 5.50
CA LEU A 39 1.69 -24.78 6.08
C LEU A 39 2.60 -23.71 6.67
N THR A 40 2.31 -22.44 6.39
CA THR A 40 2.98 -21.31 7.04
C THR A 40 1.94 -20.32 7.54
N MET A 41 2.09 -19.91 8.78
CA MET A 41 1.29 -18.86 9.41
C MET A 41 2.22 -17.75 9.88
N ASN A 42 1.86 -16.51 9.60
CA ASN A 42 2.57 -15.35 10.11
C ASN A 42 1.58 -14.39 10.76
N MET A 43 2.04 -13.70 11.78
CA MET A 43 1.33 -12.61 12.41
C MET A 43 2.29 -11.46 12.63
N ARG A 44 1.88 -10.25 12.24
CA ARG A 44 2.65 -9.04 12.43
C ARG A 44 1.77 -7.97 13.06
N ALA A 45 2.29 -7.32 14.09
CA ALA A 45 1.69 -6.16 14.71
C ALA A 45 2.63 -4.97 14.54
N ASP A 46 2.19 -3.92 13.87
CA ASP A 46 2.96 -2.72 13.59
C ASP A 46 2.32 -1.50 14.27
N GLY A 47 3.11 -0.77 15.04
CA GLY A 47 2.70 0.48 15.67
C GLY A 47 3.45 1.67 15.08
N SER A 48 2.72 2.64 14.54
CA SER A 48 3.27 3.84 13.92
C SER A 48 3.07 5.10 14.74
N SER A 49 4.12 5.90 14.89
CA SER A 49 4.03 7.22 15.52
C SER A 49 3.28 8.26 14.69
N LYS A 50 3.00 8.01 13.41
CA LYS A 50 2.25 8.90 12.53
C LYS A 50 0.75 8.91 12.83
N LEU A 51 0.26 7.87 13.51
CA LEU A 51 -1.14 7.69 13.86
C LEU A 51 -1.43 8.10 15.30
N HIS A 52 -2.69 8.46 15.55
CA HIS A 52 -3.17 8.73 16.90
C HIS A 52 -2.97 7.49 17.80
N PRO A 53 -2.66 7.65 19.10
CA PRO A 53 -2.46 6.51 20.01
C PRO A 53 -3.53 5.42 19.93
N ASP A 54 -4.81 5.79 19.76
CA ASP A 54 -5.94 4.86 19.71
C ASP A 54 -6.00 4.01 18.43
N HIS A 55 -5.34 4.47 17.35
CA HIS A 55 -5.33 3.81 16.03
C HIS A 55 -3.92 3.44 15.54
N ARG A 56 -2.94 3.54 16.43
CA ARG A 56 -1.51 3.38 16.13
C ARG A 56 -1.16 1.97 15.68
N TRP A 57 -1.79 0.96 16.28
CA TRP A 57 -1.46 -0.43 16.05
C TRP A 57 -2.33 -1.06 14.97
N GLY A 58 -1.69 -1.68 13.97
CA GLY A 58 -2.29 -2.54 12.97
C GLY A 58 -1.83 -3.99 13.17
N ILE A 59 -2.75 -4.95 12.98
CA ILE A 59 -2.45 -6.38 13.07
C ILE A 59 -2.68 -6.99 11.69
N PHE A 60 -1.67 -7.68 11.17
CA PHE A 60 -1.62 -8.18 9.79
C PHE A 60 -1.30 -9.68 9.79
N PRO A 61 -2.34 -10.53 9.89
CA PRO A 61 -2.18 -11.97 9.79
C PRO A 61 -1.97 -12.42 8.34
N SER A 62 -1.26 -13.54 8.14
CA SER A 62 -1.21 -14.25 6.87
C SER A 62 -1.04 -15.74 7.08
N PHE A 63 -1.56 -16.53 6.16
CA PHE A 63 -1.33 -17.96 6.09
C PHE A 63 -1.18 -18.41 4.65
N SER A 64 -0.39 -19.46 4.46
CA SER A 64 -0.27 -20.14 3.18
C SER A 64 -0.18 -21.65 3.39
N ALA A 65 -0.75 -22.38 2.46
CA ALA A 65 -0.70 -23.82 2.40
C ALA A 65 -0.25 -24.28 1.01
N ALA A 66 0.51 -25.35 0.94
CA ALA A 66 0.82 -26.00 -0.30
C ALA A 66 0.71 -27.53 -0.14
N TRP A 67 0.20 -28.17 -1.18
CA TRP A 67 0.06 -29.60 -1.29
C TRP A 67 0.80 -30.09 -2.52
N ARG A 68 1.85 -30.90 -2.30
CA ARG A 68 2.57 -31.57 -3.37
C ARG A 68 1.86 -32.87 -3.73
N ILE A 69 1.00 -32.79 -4.72
CA ILE A 69 0.13 -33.88 -5.17
C ILE A 69 0.98 -35.01 -5.78
N SER A 70 2.05 -34.67 -6.50
CA SER A 70 2.97 -35.64 -7.10
C SER A 70 3.59 -36.61 -6.10
N SER A 71 3.70 -36.23 -4.82
CA SER A 71 4.24 -37.10 -3.76
C SER A 71 3.22 -38.09 -3.19
N GLU A 72 1.96 -38.05 -3.64
CA GLU A 72 0.89 -38.93 -3.17
C GLU A 72 1.01 -40.34 -3.78
N LYS A 73 0.49 -41.34 -3.06
CA LYS A 73 0.55 -42.74 -3.46
C LYS A 73 -0.18 -42.99 -4.79
N PHE A 74 -1.30 -42.31 -5.02
CA PHE A 74 -2.12 -42.44 -6.23
C PHE A 74 -1.47 -41.83 -7.48
N MET A 75 -0.42 -41.00 -7.32
CA MET A 75 0.31 -40.37 -8.43
C MET A 75 1.50 -41.22 -8.91
N LYS A 76 1.89 -42.27 -8.18
CA LYS A 76 3.12 -43.08 -8.47
C LYS A 76 3.13 -43.73 -9.85
N ASP A 77 1.96 -44.06 -10.36
CA ASP A 77 1.80 -44.71 -11.67
C ASP A 77 1.80 -43.71 -12.84
N ILE A 78 1.77 -42.43 -12.52
CA ILE A 78 1.77 -41.35 -13.51
C ILE A 78 3.18 -40.83 -13.71
N THR A 79 3.92 -41.43 -14.60
CA THR A 79 5.36 -41.22 -14.77
C THR A 79 5.75 -40.01 -15.60
N TRP A 80 4.79 -39.39 -16.30
CA TRP A 80 5.04 -38.21 -17.12
C TRP A 80 4.93 -36.88 -16.36
N ILE A 81 4.41 -36.91 -15.11
CA ILE A 81 4.35 -35.77 -14.20
C ILE A 81 5.51 -35.90 -13.21
N ASP A 82 6.45 -34.96 -13.27
CA ASP A 82 7.60 -34.92 -12.38
C ASP A 82 7.26 -34.22 -11.05
N ASP A 83 6.56 -33.09 -11.11
CA ASP A 83 6.05 -32.40 -9.93
C ASP A 83 4.69 -31.75 -10.22
N LEU A 84 3.78 -31.90 -9.27
CA LEU A 84 2.47 -31.25 -9.29
C LEU A 84 2.17 -30.70 -7.90
N LYS A 85 2.11 -29.38 -7.77
CA LYS A 85 1.90 -28.71 -6.50
C LYS A 85 0.79 -27.68 -6.59
N LEU A 86 -0.21 -27.85 -5.73
CA LEU A 86 -1.26 -26.85 -5.50
C LEU A 86 -0.85 -25.96 -4.32
N ARG A 87 -0.99 -24.67 -4.46
CA ARG A 87 -0.70 -23.71 -3.40
C ARG A 87 -1.80 -22.68 -3.26
N GLY A 88 -2.01 -22.21 -2.04
CA GLY A 88 -2.97 -21.18 -1.75
C GLY A 88 -2.52 -20.37 -0.52
N GLY A 89 -2.93 -19.12 -0.48
CA GLY A 89 -2.61 -18.26 0.64
C GLY A 89 -3.52 -17.06 0.70
N TRP A 90 -3.59 -16.53 1.91
CA TRP A 90 -4.26 -15.27 2.19
C TRP A 90 -3.41 -14.48 3.18
N GLY A 91 -3.39 -13.17 3.04
CA GLY A 91 -2.70 -12.32 3.98
C GLY A 91 -3.14 -10.88 3.92
N GLN A 92 -2.84 -10.17 5.00
CA GLN A 92 -3.06 -8.73 5.10
C GLN A 92 -1.74 -7.99 5.26
N THR A 93 -1.69 -6.78 4.68
CA THR A 93 -0.58 -5.84 4.83
C THR A 93 -1.12 -4.45 5.10
N GLY A 94 -0.42 -3.69 5.95
CA GLY A 94 -0.72 -2.30 6.26
C GLY A 94 0.15 -1.34 5.46
N ASN A 95 -0.41 -0.18 5.13
CA ASN A 95 0.31 0.92 4.53
C ASN A 95 0.00 2.22 5.29
N GLN A 96 1.03 3.03 5.54
CA GLN A 96 0.93 4.35 6.18
C GLN A 96 1.56 5.47 5.34
N SER A 97 2.00 5.16 4.12
CA SER A 97 2.83 6.06 3.31
C SER A 97 2.16 7.39 2.96
N GLY A 98 0.83 7.44 2.98
CA GLY A 98 0.05 8.67 2.74
C GLY A 98 -0.13 9.54 3.99
N ILE A 99 0.39 9.15 5.17
CA ILE A 99 0.21 9.89 6.42
C ILE A 99 1.44 10.75 6.70
N GLY A 100 1.21 12.04 6.84
CA GLY A 100 2.27 12.98 7.26
C GLY A 100 2.62 12.81 8.73
N ASP A 101 3.87 13.11 9.08
CA ASP A 101 4.32 13.11 10.47
C ASP A 101 3.48 14.10 11.27
N TYR A 102 3.00 13.68 12.45
CA TYR A 102 2.16 14.49 13.34
C TYR A 102 0.80 14.94 12.75
N SER A 103 0.27 14.29 11.70
CA SER A 103 -1.03 14.65 11.09
C SER A 103 -2.21 14.57 12.07
N TYR A 104 -2.10 13.71 13.09
CA TYR A 104 -3.10 13.58 14.15
C TYR A 104 -3.10 14.75 15.16
N LEU A 105 -2.10 15.66 15.10
CA LEU A 105 -1.99 16.84 15.95
C LEU A 105 -2.52 18.07 15.21
N GLN A 106 -3.22 18.95 15.96
CA GLN A 106 -3.52 20.28 15.50
C GLN A 106 -2.26 21.14 15.56
N ARG A 107 -1.87 21.74 14.43
CA ARG A 107 -0.73 22.66 14.34
C ARG A 107 -1.18 24.05 13.94
N TYR A 108 -0.42 25.04 14.38
CA TYR A 108 -0.65 26.43 14.08
C TYR A 108 0.61 27.04 13.46
N ASN A 109 0.41 27.94 12.50
CA ASN A 109 1.45 28.80 11.98
C ASN A 109 1.40 30.13 12.74
N ILE A 110 2.54 30.58 13.19
CA ILE A 110 2.72 31.88 13.82
C ILE A 110 3.28 32.84 12.75
N ASN A 111 2.86 34.09 12.73
CA ASN A 111 3.35 35.16 11.85
C ASN A 111 2.89 35.11 10.38
N ARG A 112 1.93 34.26 10.02
CA ARG A 112 1.47 34.20 8.62
C ARG A 112 0.46 35.28 8.24
N ILE A 113 -0.27 35.80 9.22
CA ILE A 113 -1.26 36.86 9.03
C ILE A 113 -0.94 37.95 10.05
N PRO A 114 -0.32 39.07 9.66
CA PRO A 114 -0.06 40.13 10.58
C PRO A 114 -1.37 40.78 11.02
N TRP A 115 -1.48 41.05 12.29
CA TRP A 115 -2.56 41.88 12.88
C TRP A 115 -2.03 43.29 13.16
N PHE A 116 -2.78 44.29 12.81
CA PHE A 116 -2.49 45.66 13.18
C PHE A 116 -3.43 46.07 14.30
N GLU A 117 -2.90 46.39 15.45
CA GLU A 117 -3.65 46.87 16.58
C GLU A 117 -3.87 48.39 16.39
N GLU A 118 -5.07 48.85 16.67
CA GLU A 118 -5.43 50.26 16.53
C GLU A 118 -4.52 51.14 17.39
N GLY A 119 -3.84 52.10 16.77
CA GLY A 119 -2.86 52.97 17.45
C GLY A 119 -1.46 52.41 17.55
N ASN A 120 -1.14 51.26 16.95
CA ASN A 120 0.19 50.66 16.92
C ASN A 120 0.70 50.54 15.49
N ASP A 121 1.83 51.18 15.18
CA ASP A 121 2.44 51.15 13.85
C ASP A 121 3.19 49.82 13.53
N HIS A 122 3.19 48.91 14.50
CA HIS A 122 3.88 47.65 14.36
C HIS A 122 2.91 46.48 14.17
N ALA A 123 3.18 45.65 13.14
CA ALA A 123 2.42 44.44 12.91
C ALA A 123 2.68 43.41 14.03
N VAL A 124 1.62 42.94 14.67
CA VAL A 124 1.67 41.89 15.66
C VAL A 124 1.54 40.53 14.98
N PRO A 125 2.35 39.54 15.35
CA PRO A 125 2.25 38.20 14.77
C PRO A 125 0.86 37.58 14.99
N GLY A 126 0.16 37.28 13.91
CA GLY A 126 -1.08 36.53 13.96
C GLY A 126 -0.86 35.02 14.00
N ILE A 127 -1.84 34.29 14.49
CA ILE A 127 -1.85 32.83 14.52
C ILE A 127 -2.90 32.31 13.53
N SER A 128 -2.47 31.41 12.63
CA SER A 128 -3.39 30.72 11.73
C SER A 128 -3.26 29.21 11.87
N GLN A 129 -4.36 28.48 11.65
CA GLN A 129 -4.35 27.03 11.65
C GLN A 129 -3.51 26.50 10.49
N ALA A 130 -2.56 25.59 10.78
CA ALA A 130 -1.67 25.02 9.76
C ALA A 130 -2.23 23.76 9.10
N ASN A 131 -3.02 22.96 9.85
CA ASN A 131 -3.66 21.75 9.38
C ASN A 131 -4.94 21.47 10.17
N LEU A 132 -5.81 20.63 9.63
CA LEU A 132 -6.89 20.00 10.39
C LEU A 132 -6.38 18.79 11.12
N ARG A 133 -6.84 18.60 12.35
CA ARG A 133 -6.57 17.39 13.12
C ARG A 133 -7.23 16.17 12.45
N THR A 134 -6.49 15.06 12.33
CA THR A 134 -6.96 13.80 11.77
C THR A 134 -6.73 12.66 12.75
N SER A 135 -7.44 12.70 13.88
CA SER A 135 -7.33 11.69 14.95
C SER A 135 -7.93 10.33 14.59
N ASP A 136 -8.75 10.28 13.56
CA ASP A 136 -9.47 9.10 13.06
C ASP A 136 -8.71 8.32 11.97
N LEU A 137 -7.53 8.82 11.56
CA LEU A 137 -6.69 8.10 10.61
C LEU A 137 -6.23 6.75 11.15
N LYS A 138 -6.32 5.74 10.30
CA LYS A 138 -5.87 4.38 10.55
C LYS A 138 -5.04 3.84 9.39
N TRP A 139 -4.49 2.65 9.56
CA TRP A 139 -3.75 1.95 8.53
C TRP A 139 -4.64 1.68 7.30
N GLU A 140 -4.14 2.00 6.12
CA GLU A 140 -4.67 1.44 4.89
C GLU A 140 -4.36 -0.05 4.89
N THR A 141 -5.36 -0.90 4.63
CA THR A 141 -5.20 -2.34 4.70
C THR A 141 -5.44 -2.98 3.34
N THR A 142 -4.49 -3.81 2.92
CA THR A 142 -4.62 -4.64 1.72
C THR A 142 -4.72 -6.10 2.15
N SER A 143 -5.83 -6.74 1.76
CA SER A 143 -6.05 -8.19 1.86
C SER A 143 -5.83 -8.82 0.50
N GLN A 144 -5.02 -9.88 0.44
CA GLN A 144 -4.72 -10.60 -0.79
C GLN A 144 -4.95 -12.09 -0.62
N THR A 145 -5.64 -12.71 -1.57
CA THR A 145 -5.81 -14.15 -1.71
C THR A 145 -5.14 -14.60 -3.00
N ASN A 146 -4.32 -15.65 -2.93
CA ASN A 146 -3.66 -16.27 -4.07
C ASN A 146 -3.97 -17.75 -4.10
N ILE A 147 -4.20 -18.30 -5.31
CA ILE A 147 -4.29 -19.72 -5.58
C ILE A 147 -3.39 -20.00 -6.78
N GLY A 148 -2.48 -20.96 -6.66
CA GLY A 148 -1.51 -21.28 -7.69
C GLY A 148 -1.36 -22.79 -7.89
N LEU A 149 -1.04 -23.15 -9.12
CA LEU A 149 -0.71 -24.50 -9.54
C LEU A 149 0.65 -24.49 -10.23
N ASP A 150 1.55 -25.33 -9.76
CA ASP A 150 2.84 -25.58 -10.38
C ASP A 150 2.85 -27.01 -10.93
N LEU A 151 3.17 -27.16 -12.20
CA LEU A 151 3.26 -28.44 -12.89
C LEU A 151 4.58 -28.55 -13.63
N THR A 152 5.32 -29.63 -13.37
CA THR A 152 6.55 -29.96 -14.08
C THR A 152 6.41 -31.34 -14.72
N VAL A 153 6.77 -31.43 -15.99
CA VAL A 153 6.58 -32.62 -16.81
C VAL A 153 7.78 -32.87 -17.71
N LEU A 154 7.80 -34.05 -18.36
CA LEU A 154 8.78 -34.44 -19.37
C LEU A 154 10.22 -34.47 -18.85
N ASN A 155 10.43 -35.10 -17.70
CA ASN A 155 11.74 -35.19 -17.02
C ASN A 155 12.32 -33.78 -16.74
N ASN A 156 11.51 -32.90 -16.12
CA ASN A 156 11.84 -31.51 -15.78
C ASN A 156 12.13 -30.61 -16.99
N ARG A 157 11.70 -30.99 -18.20
CA ARG A 157 11.95 -30.19 -19.40
C ARG A 157 10.89 -29.07 -19.60
N LEU A 158 9.72 -29.23 -19.01
CA LEU A 158 8.65 -28.24 -19.13
C LEU A 158 8.03 -27.96 -17.76
N THR A 159 8.14 -26.74 -17.33
CA THR A 159 7.52 -26.24 -16.10
C THR A 159 6.47 -25.20 -16.45
N PHE A 160 5.28 -25.38 -15.91
CA PHE A 160 4.13 -24.50 -16.05
C PHE A 160 3.69 -24.02 -14.67
N SER A 161 3.51 -22.71 -14.52
CA SER A 161 2.97 -22.09 -13.31
C SER A 161 1.77 -21.22 -13.66
N MET A 162 0.70 -21.37 -12.92
CA MET A 162 -0.53 -20.59 -13.06
C MET A 162 -0.95 -20.06 -11.71
N ASP A 163 -1.18 -18.75 -11.64
CA ASP A 163 -1.64 -18.07 -10.44
C ASP A 163 -2.91 -17.27 -10.73
N TYR A 164 -3.85 -17.37 -9.80
CA TYR A 164 -4.96 -16.44 -9.68
C TYR A 164 -4.80 -15.66 -8.38
N TYR A 165 -4.93 -14.34 -8.47
CA TYR A 165 -4.93 -13.49 -7.30
C TYR A 165 -6.17 -12.60 -7.23
N TYR A 166 -6.60 -12.33 -6.00
CA TYR A 166 -7.60 -11.33 -5.68
C TYR A 166 -7.08 -10.46 -4.54
N LYS A 167 -6.93 -9.16 -4.80
CA LYS A 167 -6.43 -8.16 -3.86
C LYS A 167 -7.50 -7.13 -3.61
N LYS A 168 -7.81 -6.85 -2.34
CA LYS A 168 -8.72 -5.79 -1.91
C LYS A 168 -7.99 -4.84 -0.99
N THR A 169 -7.91 -3.56 -1.37
CA THR A 169 -7.41 -2.48 -0.53
C THR A 169 -8.59 -1.72 0.03
N THR A 170 -8.62 -1.56 1.34
CA THR A 170 -9.62 -0.83 2.11
C THR A 170 -8.99 0.29 2.89
N ASP A 171 -9.79 1.26 3.30
CA ASP A 171 -9.32 2.41 4.07
C ASP A 171 -8.17 3.15 3.37
N MET A 172 -8.26 3.30 2.04
CA MET A 172 -7.23 3.95 1.24
C MET A 172 -6.96 5.37 1.74
N LEU A 173 -5.69 5.70 1.91
CA LEU A 173 -5.25 7.02 2.33
C LEU A 173 -5.30 7.99 1.14
N MET A 174 -6.21 8.93 1.18
CA MET A 174 -6.45 9.88 0.10
C MET A 174 -6.51 11.32 0.61
N ASN A 175 -5.99 12.24 -0.19
CA ASN A 175 -6.17 13.66 0.05
C ASN A 175 -7.52 14.12 -0.50
N VAL A 176 -8.38 14.54 0.39
CA VAL A 176 -9.73 15.04 0.10
C VAL A 176 -9.70 16.55 0.09
N SER A 177 -10.13 17.17 -1.01
CA SER A 177 -10.27 18.62 -1.10
C SER A 177 -11.43 19.10 -0.23
N LEU A 178 -11.20 20.18 0.48
CA LEU A 178 -12.21 20.85 1.29
C LEU A 178 -12.87 21.99 0.52
N PRO A 179 -14.16 22.26 0.74
CA PRO A 179 -14.80 23.47 0.20
C PRO A 179 -14.06 24.73 0.62
N ALA A 180 -14.02 25.72 -0.27
CA ALA A 180 -13.43 27.01 0.03
C ALA A 180 -14.10 27.65 1.26
N GLY A 181 -13.29 28.11 2.22
CA GLY A 181 -13.77 28.70 3.46
C GLY A 181 -14.13 27.71 4.57
N ALA A 182 -14.10 26.40 4.32
CA ALA A 182 -14.39 25.40 5.35
C ALA A 182 -13.27 25.29 6.41
N ALA A 183 -12.02 25.57 6.02
CA ALA A 183 -10.87 25.58 6.91
C ALA A 183 -9.73 26.42 6.30
N ALA A 184 -8.69 26.67 7.10
CA ALA A 184 -7.48 27.34 6.64
C ALA A 184 -6.61 26.47 5.70
N THR A 185 -6.92 25.20 5.56
CA THR A 185 -6.30 24.27 4.61
C THR A 185 -7.29 23.88 3.50
N THR A 186 -6.76 23.63 2.30
CA THR A 186 -7.55 23.26 1.13
C THR A 186 -7.79 21.75 1.01
N SER A 187 -7.11 20.93 1.79
CA SER A 187 -7.24 19.49 1.75
C SER A 187 -6.94 18.83 3.10
N ILE A 188 -7.45 17.62 3.26
CA ILE A 188 -7.25 16.78 4.43
C ILE A 188 -7.01 15.33 3.99
N THR A 189 -6.06 14.63 4.63
CA THR A 189 -5.89 13.19 4.41
C THR A 189 -6.94 12.42 5.21
N ARG A 190 -7.62 11.47 4.56
CA ARG A 190 -8.61 10.58 5.18
C ARG A 190 -8.48 9.15 4.63
N ASN A 191 -9.01 8.20 5.40
CA ASN A 191 -9.21 6.84 4.92
C ASN A 191 -10.51 6.78 4.11
N GLU A 192 -10.40 7.04 2.82
CA GLU A 192 -11.52 7.13 1.90
C GLU A 192 -11.29 6.21 0.70
N GLY A 193 -12.24 5.35 0.43
CA GLY A 193 -12.21 4.51 -0.75
C GLY A 193 -11.78 3.07 -0.53
N GLU A 194 -12.16 2.24 -1.49
CA GLU A 194 -11.78 0.84 -1.60
C GLU A 194 -11.48 0.52 -3.07
N MET A 195 -10.48 -0.33 -3.27
CA MET A 195 -10.06 -0.78 -4.58
C MET A 195 -9.90 -2.30 -4.60
N THR A 196 -10.28 -2.92 -5.69
CA THR A 196 -10.01 -4.33 -5.95
C THR A 196 -9.13 -4.48 -7.18
N ASN A 197 -8.21 -5.43 -7.10
CA ASN A 197 -7.38 -5.85 -8.22
C ASN A 197 -7.39 -7.38 -8.26
N LYS A 198 -7.66 -7.96 -9.44
CA LYS A 198 -7.66 -9.40 -9.63
C LYS A 198 -7.06 -9.74 -10.99
N GLY A 199 -6.43 -10.89 -11.06
CA GLY A 199 -5.81 -11.29 -12.31
C GLY A 199 -5.38 -12.73 -12.33
N PHE A 200 -4.93 -13.15 -13.52
CA PHE A 200 -4.29 -14.42 -13.79
C PHE A 200 -2.87 -14.16 -14.28
N GLU A 201 -1.95 -14.98 -13.82
CA GLU A 201 -0.56 -14.99 -14.25
C GLU A 201 -0.20 -16.40 -14.71
N PHE A 202 0.45 -16.50 -15.86
CA PHE A 202 0.91 -17.76 -16.45
C PHE A 202 2.38 -17.63 -16.75
N ALA A 203 3.15 -18.62 -16.37
CA ALA A 203 4.55 -18.73 -16.71
C ALA A 203 4.84 -20.14 -17.24
N ILE A 204 5.63 -20.20 -18.28
CA ILE A 204 6.12 -21.44 -18.88
C ILE A 204 7.63 -21.33 -19.03
N ASN A 205 8.34 -22.30 -18.50
CA ASN A 205 9.75 -22.50 -18.72
C ASN A 205 9.95 -23.83 -19.44
N SER A 206 10.72 -23.83 -20.54
CA SER A 206 10.93 -25.00 -21.37
C SER A 206 12.38 -25.14 -21.76
N HIS A 207 12.98 -26.31 -21.47
CA HIS A 207 14.28 -26.75 -21.95
C HIS A 207 14.10 -27.50 -23.28
N ASN A 208 14.11 -26.76 -24.39
CA ASN A 208 13.81 -27.30 -25.71
C ASN A 208 14.91 -28.25 -26.21
N LEU A 209 16.16 -27.84 -26.05
CA LEU A 209 17.35 -28.62 -26.43
C LEU A 209 18.33 -28.66 -25.25
N THR A 210 18.85 -29.84 -24.96
CA THR A 210 19.72 -30.10 -23.80
C THR A 210 21.01 -30.85 -24.18
N GLY A 211 21.48 -30.72 -25.43
CA GLY A 211 22.71 -31.32 -25.93
C GLY A 211 23.90 -30.35 -25.95
N GLU A 212 24.83 -30.55 -26.91
CA GLU A 212 25.95 -29.63 -27.14
C GLU A 212 25.46 -28.21 -27.46
N PHE A 213 24.28 -28.10 -28.07
CA PHE A 213 23.51 -26.86 -28.22
C PHE A 213 22.33 -26.90 -27.24
N SER A 214 22.28 -25.92 -26.34
CA SER A 214 21.16 -25.75 -25.40
C SER A 214 20.25 -24.61 -25.84
N TRP A 215 18.96 -24.81 -25.75
CA TRP A 215 17.96 -23.78 -26.01
C TRP A 215 16.86 -23.85 -24.97
N ASP A 216 16.73 -22.79 -24.21
CA ASP A 216 15.70 -22.59 -23.19
C ASP A 216 14.74 -21.51 -23.64
N THR A 217 13.48 -21.63 -23.25
CA THR A 217 12.46 -20.61 -23.51
C THR A 217 11.70 -20.31 -22.23
N ASP A 218 11.66 -19.03 -21.87
CA ASP A 218 10.85 -18.51 -20.79
C ASP A 218 9.75 -17.63 -21.37
N PHE A 219 8.51 -17.96 -21.06
CA PHE A 219 7.35 -17.16 -21.45
C PHE A 219 6.50 -16.84 -20.23
N ASN A 220 6.10 -15.59 -20.09
CA ASN A 220 5.14 -15.18 -19.09
C ASN A 220 4.10 -14.24 -19.66
N ILE A 221 2.87 -14.33 -19.15
CA ILE A 221 1.77 -13.44 -19.49
C ILE A 221 0.89 -13.21 -18.27
N SER A 222 0.46 -11.97 -18.07
CA SER A 222 -0.44 -11.61 -16.99
C SER A 222 -1.64 -10.84 -17.50
N PHE A 223 -2.80 -11.11 -16.93
CA PHE A 223 -4.03 -10.37 -17.15
C PHE A 223 -4.51 -9.83 -15.82
N ASN A 224 -4.71 -8.53 -15.74
CA ASN A 224 -5.19 -7.91 -14.51
C ASN A 224 -6.43 -7.04 -14.79
N LYS A 225 -7.28 -6.92 -13.77
CA LYS A 225 -8.40 -6.00 -13.76
C LYS A 225 -8.44 -5.26 -12.44
N ASN A 226 -8.28 -3.95 -12.54
CA ASN A 226 -8.38 -3.04 -11.41
C ASN A 226 -9.74 -2.35 -11.39
N LYS A 227 -10.32 -2.16 -10.21
CA LYS A 227 -11.61 -1.51 -10.04
C LYS A 227 -11.65 -0.74 -8.72
N LEU A 228 -11.95 0.55 -8.78
CA LEU A 228 -12.31 1.34 -7.62
C LEU A 228 -13.75 0.98 -7.22
N THR A 229 -13.92 0.39 -6.02
CA THR A 229 -15.23 -0.15 -5.59
C THR A 229 -16.01 0.80 -4.69
N LYS A 230 -15.28 1.68 -3.98
CA LYS A 230 -15.91 2.68 -3.11
C LYS A 230 -15.10 3.97 -3.14
N LEU A 231 -15.81 5.07 -3.13
CA LEU A 231 -15.27 6.41 -2.96
C LEU A 231 -16.34 7.25 -2.27
N SER A 232 -16.02 7.90 -1.14
CA SER A 232 -16.98 8.72 -0.38
C SER A 232 -17.35 10.00 -1.12
N LEU A 233 -16.43 10.54 -1.90
CA LEU A 233 -16.69 11.62 -2.84
C LEU A 233 -17.04 11.03 -4.20
N GLN A 234 -18.13 11.45 -4.78
CA GLN A 234 -18.63 10.91 -6.05
C GLN A 234 -17.61 11.04 -7.21
N LYS A 235 -16.69 12.02 -7.14
CA LYS A 235 -15.68 12.27 -8.19
C LYS A 235 -14.44 12.92 -7.61
N ILE A 236 -13.28 12.36 -7.85
CA ILE A 236 -12.00 13.02 -7.61
C ILE A 236 -11.38 13.34 -8.97
N TYR A 237 -11.10 14.62 -9.18
CA TYR A 237 -10.38 15.10 -10.35
C TYR A 237 -8.92 15.33 -9.95
N THR A 238 -8.01 14.61 -10.59
CA THR A 238 -6.58 14.89 -10.46
C THR A 238 -6.12 15.69 -11.68
N ALA A 239 -5.55 16.87 -11.44
CA ALA A 239 -4.91 17.63 -12.50
C ALA A 239 -3.68 16.86 -12.99
N ALA A 240 -3.65 16.52 -14.27
CA ALA A 240 -2.45 16.02 -14.91
C ALA A 240 -1.57 17.21 -15.27
N SER A 241 -0.46 17.34 -14.57
CA SER A 241 0.71 18.17 -14.82
C SER A 241 0.57 19.71 -14.89
N SER A 242 1.67 20.33 -14.60
CA SER A 242 2.01 21.74 -14.45
C SER A 242 2.06 22.58 -15.74
N ALA A 243 1.31 22.27 -16.77
CA ALA A 243 1.20 23.18 -17.91
C ALA A 243 0.13 24.24 -17.61
N GLU A 244 0.55 25.46 -17.43
CA GLU A 244 -0.28 26.61 -17.05
C GLU A 244 -1.41 27.00 -18.02
N VAL A 245 -1.62 26.28 -19.11
CA VAL A 245 -2.49 26.69 -20.23
C VAL A 245 -3.85 25.99 -20.22
N VAL A 246 -4.00 24.83 -19.56
CA VAL A 246 -5.29 24.11 -19.54
C VAL A 246 -5.61 23.67 -18.11
N LYS A 247 -6.57 24.33 -17.47
CA LYS A 247 -7.08 23.96 -16.14
C LYS A 247 -8.19 22.90 -16.22
N GLU A 248 -8.10 21.96 -17.12
CA GLU A 248 -9.03 20.83 -17.17
C GLU A 248 -8.42 19.60 -16.51
N ASN A 249 -9.22 18.95 -15.66
CA ASN A 249 -8.85 17.71 -15.02
C ASN A 249 -8.92 16.56 -16.05
N ILE A 250 -7.78 16.02 -16.44
CA ILE A 250 -7.69 15.01 -17.49
C ILE A 250 -7.96 13.60 -16.96
N VAL A 251 -7.74 13.37 -15.65
CA VAL A 251 -7.94 12.05 -15.02
C VAL A 251 -9.13 12.10 -14.08
N ARG A 252 -10.09 11.19 -14.28
CA ARG A 252 -11.28 11.05 -13.47
C ARG A 252 -11.31 9.67 -12.83
N ASN A 253 -11.40 9.63 -11.51
CA ASN A 253 -11.58 8.40 -10.76
C ASN A 253 -13.03 8.27 -10.33
N GLU A 254 -13.69 7.22 -10.78
CA GLU A 254 -15.09 6.91 -10.44
C GLU A 254 -15.23 5.48 -9.94
N PRO A 255 -16.13 5.22 -8.97
CA PRO A 255 -16.45 3.85 -8.59
C PRO A 255 -16.97 3.04 -9.76
N GLY A 256 -16.41 1.86 -9.95
CA GLY A 256 -16.89 0.95 -11.01
C GLY A 256 -16.14 1.00 -12.34
N ARG A 257 -15.17 1.88 -12.49
CA ARG A 257 -14.31 1.94 -13.67
C ARG A 257 -12.87 1.61 -13.34
#